data_db99414d0e83807c65aa93e65c3cf065
#
_entry.id   db99414d0e83807c65aa93e65c3cf065
#
_cell.length_a   1.000
_cell.length_b   1.000
_cell.length_c   1.000
_cell.angle_alpha   90.00
_cell.angle_beta   90.00
_cell.angle_gamma   90.00
#
_symmetry.space_group_name_H-M   'P 1'
#
loop_
_entity.id
_entity.type
_entity.pdbx_description
1 polymer ?
#
loop_
_entity_poly.entity_id
_entity_poly.type
_entity_poly.pdbx_seq_one_letter_code
_entity_poly.pdbx_strand_id
1 'polypeptide(L)'
;MLEASSAVPVTTFDVVTTYARRHWEEHAKRCVDSFDQNWVGIRLRQYTDEDLEAASDWLPEFKQRHRHRPTHNYRFDAVRFAHKVAAIEQAFRVGTADVLVWLDADCVTHAPVTETWLAMLLGDADFGYLRRARKYPECGFMLIRRNEAGAELVSTLVDLYRSDRLFELAEWHDSWAIEHVRRDLGIRCASLSGDAEDTGHPLVNGPLGACLDHLKGKRKAEGRSRESDLKHKRGEAYWNGKAV
;
A
#
# COMPACT_ATOMS: atom_id res chain seq x y z
N MET A 1 40.65 -25.83 -4.58
CA MET A 1 40.05 -24.47 -4.55
C MET A 1 38.55 -24.67 -4.43
N LEU A 2 38.01 -24.35 -3.28
CA LEU A 2 36.53 -24.35 -3.08
C LEU A 2 36.00 -23.05 -3.69
N GLU A 3 35.19 -23.15 -4.74
CA GLU A 3 34.46 -22.01 -5.28
C GLU A 3 33.54 -21.44 -4.17
N ALA A 4 33.78 -20.19 -3.83
CA ALA A 4 32.88 -19.47 -2.95
C ALA A 4 31.52 -19.36 -3.67
N SER A 5 30.51 -20.11 -3.20
CA SER A 5 29.14 -19.94 -3.61
C SER A 5 28.75 -18.50 -3.27
N SER A 6 28.66 -17.65 -4.28
CA SER A 6 28.12 -16.29 -4.11
C SER A 6 26.61 -16.44 -3.79
N ALA A 7 26.29 -16.33 -2.49
CA ALA A 7 24.89 -16.25 -2.08
C ALA A 7 24.25 -15.07 -2.83
N VAL A 8 23.20 -15.34 -3.60
CA VAL A 8 22.40 -14.29 -4.24
C VAL A 8 21.91 -13.36 -3.10
N PRO A 9 22.18 -12.07 -3.16
CA PRO A 9 21.76 -11.15 -2.10
C PRO A 9 20.23 -11.25 -1.93
N VAL A 10 19.80 -11.52 -0.69
CA VAL A 10 18.38 -11.60 -0.34
C VAL A 10 17.82 -10.19 -0.38
N THR A 11 16.83 -9.96 -1.22
CA THR A 11 16.10 -8.67 -1.27
C THR A 11 15.38 -8.44 0.05
N THR A 12 15.64 -7.31 0.70
CA THR A 12 15.08 -6.93 1.99
C THR A 12 13.88 -6.01 1.85
N PHE A 13 12.94 -6.09 2.78
CA PHE A 13 11.69 -5.34 2.76
C PHE A 13 11.44 -4.62 4.08
N ASP A 14 10.89 -3.41 4.02
CA ASP A 14 10.21 -2.79 5.15
C ASP A 14 8.81 -2.32 4.75
N VAL A 15 7.89 -2.30 5.69
CA VAL A 15 6.48 -1.97 5.44
C VAL A 15 6.15 -0.65 6.09
N VAL A 16 5.33 0.16 5.44
CA VAL A 16 4.77 1.38 6.00
C VAL A 16 3.25 1.37 5.94
N THR A 17 2.65 1.87 7.00
CA THR A 17 1.21 2.18 7.07
C THR A 17 0.99 3.53 7.74
N THR A 18 -0.16 4.15 7.49
CA THR A 18 -0.60 5.35 8.20
C THR A 18 -2.09 5.29 8.55
N TYR A 19 -2.43 5.93 9.65
CA TYR A 19 -3.80 6.01 10.12
C TYR A 19 -4.01 7.26 10.98
N ALA A 20 -5.23 7.78 11.01
CA ALA A 20 -5.59 8.78 11.99
C ALA A 20 -5.69 8.14 13.38
N ARG A 21 -5.03 8.75 14.39
CA ARG A 21 -4.97 8.21 15.76
C ARG A 21 -6.35 7.86 16.32
N ARG A 22 -7.38 8.67 16.00
CA ARG A 22 -8.77 8.40 16.43
C ARG A 22 -9.38 7.12 15.85
N HIS A 23 -8.79 6.55 14.77
CA HIS A 23 -9.26 5.32 14.14
C HIS A 23 -8.40 4.10 14.49
N TRP A 24 -7.56 4.21 15.53
CA TRP A 24 -6.72 3.10 15.98
C TRP A 24 -7.52 1.84 16.27
N GLU A 25 -8.50 1.92 17.20
CA GLU A 25 -9.31 0.76 17.61
C GLU A 25 -10.23 0.24 16.50
N GLU A 26 -10.69 1.12 15.61
CA GLU A 26 -11.62 0.71 14.56
C GLU A 26 -10.94 -0.07 13.44
N HIS A 27 -9.68 0.26 13.10
CA HIS A 27 -9.03 -0.24 11.88
C HIS A 27 -7.58 -0.62 12.09
N ALA A 28 -6.74 0.33 12.52
CA ALA A 28 -5.31 0.20 12.48
C ALA A 28 -4.78 -0.88 13.41
N LYS A 29 -5.35 -1.02 14.61
CA LYS A 29 -4.96 -2.05 15.58
C LYS A 29 -5.01 -3.44 14.98
N ARG A 30 -6.08 -3.78 14.26
CA ARG A 30 -6.22 -5.10 13.63
C ARG A 30 -5.18 -5.34 12.54
N CYS A 31 -4.86 -4.32 11.76
CA CYS A 31 -3.79 -4.37 10.78
C CYS A 31 -2.45 -4.68 11.45
N VAL A 32 -2.10 -3.92 12.50
CA VAL A 32 -0.85 -4.07 13.23
C VAL A 32 -0.75 -5.43 13.94
N ASP A 33 -1.78 -5.81 14.69
CA ASP A 33 -1.80 -7.09 15.43
C ASP A 33 -1.64 -8.28 14.46
N SER A 34 -2.32 -8.25 13.31
CA SER A 34 -2.21 -9.30 12.31
C SER A 34 -0.88 -9.28 11.56
N PHE A 35 -0.27 -8.10 11.39
CA PHE A 35 1.06 -7.94 10.86
C PHE A 35 2.09 -8.62 11.79
N ASP A 36 2.09 -8.27 13.05
CA ASP A 36 3.06 -8.80 14.05
C ASP A 36 2.99 -10.33 14.17
N GLN A 37 1.82 -10.92 13.91
CA GLN A 37 1.63 -12.37 13.95
C GLN A 37 2.13 -13.08 12.70
N ASN A 38 2.10 -12.43 11.53
CA ASN A 38 2.23 -13.14 10.25
C ASN A 38 3.40 -12.67 9.36
N TRP A 39 4.03 -11.53 9.65
CA TRP A 39 5.15 -11.05 8.83
C TRP A 39 6.49 -11.44 9.45
N VAL A 40 7.19 -12.37 8.79
CA VAL A 40 8.40 -12.99 9.36
C VAL A 40 9.64 -12.15 9.07
N GLY A 41 10.22 -11.55 10.11
CA GLY A 41 11.48 -10.81 10.02
C GLY A 41 11.37 -9.43 9.34
N ILE A 42 10.17 -9.02 8.93
CA ILE A 42 9.91 -7.75 8.22
C ILE A 42 9.41 -6.70 9.22
N ARG A 43 9.93 -5.49 9.10
CA ARG A 43 9.58 -4.38 10.00
C ARG A 43 8.38 -3.59 9.50
N LEU A 44 7.43 -3.27 10.39
CA LEU A 44 6.36 -2.30 10.16
C LEU A 44 6.73 -0.92 10.72
N ARG A 45 6.69 0.11 9.87
CA ARG A 45 6.71 1.52 10.25
C ARG A 45 5.29 2.03 10.29
N GLN A 46 4.93 2.61 11.41
CA GLN A 46 3.60 3.17 11.63
C GLN A 46 3.72 4.67 11.77
N TYR A 47 2.87 5.42 11.11
CA TYR A 47 2.75 6.86 11.28
C TYR A 47 1.31 7.22 11.58
N THR A 48 1.10 8.00 12.63
CA THR A 48 -0.18 8.70 12.81
C THR A 48 -0.24 9.95 11.96
N ASP A 49 -1.41 10.55 11.83
CA ASP A 49 -1.59 11.86 11.19
C ASP A 49 -0.71 12.94 11.85
N GLU A 50 -0.61 12.93 13.19
CA GLU A 50 0.25 13.88 13.92
C GLU A 50 1.74 13.64 13.66
N ASP A 51 2.20 12.37 13.60
CA ASP A 51 3.59 12.05 13.30
C ASP A 51 3.99 12.58 11.91
N LEU A 52 3.10 12.43 10.93
CA LEU A 52 3.35 12.90 9.57
C LEU A 52 3.33 14.43 9.46
N GLU A 53 2.42 15.11 10.17
CA GLU A 53 2.40 16.57 10.21
C GLU A 53 3.67 17.14 10.85
N ALA A 54 4.24 16.46 11.84
CA ALA A 54 5.48 16.86 12.47
C ALA A 54 6.73 16.57 11.61
N ALA A 55 6.69 15.50 10.79
CA ALA A 55 7.84 15.03 10.00
C ALA A 55 7.91 15.59 8.56
N SER A 56 6.77 16.01 8.00
CA SER A 56 6.66 16.49 6.63
C SER A 56 6.81 18.01 6.55
N ASP A 57 7.61 18.47 5.61
CA ASP A 57 7.82 19.90 5.33
C ASP A 57 6.72 20.52 4.45
N TRP A 58 5.82 19.70 3.89
CA TRP A 58 4.77 20.18 2.97
C TRP A 58 3.34 19.83 3.40
N LEU A 59 3.14 18.71 4.12
CA LEU A 59 1.81 18.23 4.46
C LEU A 59 0.98 19.24 5.29
N PRO A 60 1.53 19.90 6.34
CA PRO A 60 0.77 20.90 7.10
C PRO A 60 0.30 22.06 6.25
N GLU A 61 1.18 22.58 5.38
CA GLU A 61 0.83 23.69 4.47
C GLU A 61 -0.21 23.26 3.43
N PHE A 62 -0.07 22.08 2.84
CA PHE A 62 -1.06 21.53 1.91
C PHE A 62 -2.43 21.40 2.57
N LYS A 63 -2.51 20.84 3.77
CA LYS A 63 -3.75 20.74 4.55
C LYS A 63 -4.36 22.12 4.84
N GLN A 64 -3.56 23.09 5.22
CA GLN A 64 -4.00 24.46 5.49
C GLN A 64 -4.55 25.14 4.24
N ARG A 65 -3.88 25.03 3.08
CA ARG A 65 -4.36 25.61 1.80
C ARG A 65 -5.70 25.01 1.38
N HIS A 66 -5.90 23.71 1.62
CA HIS A 66 -7.04 22.95 1.08
C HIS A 66 -8.10 22.57 2.12
N ARG A 67 -8.04 23.09 3.34
CA ARG A 67 -8.95 22.76 4.45
C ARG A 67 -10.44 22.96 4.14
N HIS A 68 -10.79 23.80 3.19
CA HIS A 68 -12.15 24.12 2.79
C HIS A 68 -12.67 23.30 1.60
N ARG A 69 -11.82 22.42 1.02
CA ARG A 69 -12.27 21.57 -0.07
C ARG A 69 -13.25 20.51 0.46
N PRO A 70 -14.33 20.22 -0.27
CA PRO A 70 -15.32 19.24 0.17
C PRO A 70 -14.70 17.83 0.20
N THR A 71 -14.99 17.07 1.26
CA THR A 71 -14.47 15.71 1.52
C THR A 71 -15.54 14.62 1.45
N HIS A 72 -16.78 14.95 1.05
CA HIS A 72 -17.90 14.00 0.98
C HIS A 72 -17.81 13.01 -0.19
N ASN A 73 -16.92 13.27 -1.15
CA ASN A 73 -16.64 12.36 -2.27
C ASN A 73 -15.16 11.98 -2.25
N TYR A 74 -14.86 10.70 -1.98
CA TYR A 74 -13.49 10.21 -1.89
C TYR A 74 -12.63 10.52 -3.12
N ARG A 75 -13.23 10.64 -4.32
CA ARG A 75 -12.50 10.98 -5.56
C ARG A 75 -11.83 12.34 -5.51
N PHE A 76 -12.35 13.22 -4.68
CA PHE A 76 -11.91 14.61 -4.55
C PHE A 76 -11.40 14.94 -3.14
N ASP A 77 -11.11 13.93 -2.31
CA ASP A 77 -10.59 14.08 -0.95
C ASP A 77 -9.06 14.07 -0.91
N ALA A 78 -8.44 15.06 -1.58
CA ALA A 78 -7.00 15.19 -1.70
C ALA A 78 -6.29 15.23 -0.33
N VAL A 79 -6.87 15.89 0.66
CA VAL A 79 -6.30 16.06 2.00
C VAL A 79 -6.16 14.70 2.71
N ARG A 80 -7.16 13.85 2.59
CA ARG A 80 -7.11 12.48 3.15
C ARG A 80 -5.96 11.68 2.57
N PHE A 81 -5.81 11.69 1.24
CA PHE A 81 -4.79 10.89 0.57
C PHE A 81 -3.38 11.48 0.63
N ALA A 82 -3.25 12.78 0.99
CA ALA A 82 -1.95 13.41 1.22
C ALA A 82 -1.16 12.71 2.34
N HIS A 83 -1.82 12.19 3.38
CA HIS A 83 -1.16 11.45 4.46
C HIS A 83 -0.48 10.17 3.96
N LYS A 84 -1.10 9.44 3.01
CA LYS A 84 -0.47 8.27 2.37
C LYS A 84 0.81 8.65 1.66
N VAL A 85 0.78 9.72 0.87
CA VAL A 85 1.94 10.20 0.11
C VAL A 85 3.07 10.63 1.04
N ALA A 86 2.75 11.37 2.11
CA ALA A 86 3.73 11.78 3.12
C ALA A 86 4.32 10.58 3.87
N ALA A 87 3.51 9.55 4.19
CA ALA A 87 4.00 8.33 4.84
C ALA A 87 4.96 7.54 3.95
N ILE A 88 4.63 7.41 2.64
CA ILE A 88 5.49 6.76 1.65
C ILE A 88 6.81 7.53 1.53
N GLU A 89 6.76 8.87 1.35
CA GLU A 89 7.95 9.72 1.27
C GLU A 89 8.84 9.56 2.49
N GLN A 90 8.27 9.70 3.69
CA GLN A 90 9.01 9.61 4.94
C GLN A 90 9.66 8.23 5.11
N ALA A 91 8.89 7.15 4.89
CA ALA A 91 9.41 5.79 5.00
C ALA A 91 10.46 5.48 3.92
N PHE A 92 10.27 5.97 2.70
CA PHE A 92 11.24 5.82 1.61
C PHE A 92 12.56 6.50 1.95
N ARG A 93 12.52 7.69 2.52
CA ARG A 93 13.70 8.49 2.90
C ARG A 93 14.50 7.88 4.04
N VAL A 94 13.83 7.35 5.09
CA VAL A 94 14.51 6.86 6.31
C VAL A 94 14.74 5.35 6.32
N GLY A 95 14.16 4.60 5.39
CA GLY A 95 14.32 3.16 5.30
C GLY A 95 15.62 2.76 4.64
N THR A 96 16.10 1.55 4.98
CA THR A 96 17.35 0.97 4.46
C THR A 96 17.14 -0.34 3.71
N ALA A 97 15.94 -0.91 3.75
CA ALA A 97 15.59 -2.11 2.99
C ALA A 97 15.55 -1.82 1.49
N ASP A 98 15.75 -2.82 0.64
CA ASP A 98 15.77 -2.67 -0.82
C ASP A 98 14.42 -2.28 -1.41
N VAL A 99 13.33 -2.66 -0.74
CA VAL A 99 11.96 -2.43 -1.18
C VAL A 99 11.11 -1.90 -0.04
N LEU A 100 10.41 -0.80 -0.30
CA LEU A 100 9.34 -0.30 0.57
C LEU A 100 8.02 -0.94 0.16
N VAL A 101 7.29 -1.47 1.15
CA VAL A 101 5.92 -1.99 1.00
C VAL A 101 4.96 -0.97 1.58
N TRP A 102 3.99 -0.53 0.80
CA TRP A 102 2.83 0.17 1.31
C TRP A 102 1.73 -0.82 1.69
N LEU A 103 1.14 -0.66 2.88
CA LEU A 103 0.01 -1.45 3.38
C LEU A 103 -1.06 -0.51 3.94
N ASP A 104 -2.27 -0.52 3.37
CA ASP A 104 -3.39 0.26 3.93
C ASP A 104 -3.74 -0.27 5.33
N ALA A 105 -4.02 0.63 6.28
CA ALA A 105 -4.30 0.28 7.68
C ALA A 105 -5.63 -0.49 7.90
N ASP A 106 -6.40 -0.72 6.84
CA ASP A 106 -7.57 -1.61 6.86
C ASP A 106 -7.31 -2.95 6.14
N CYS A 107 -6.05 -3.29 5.91
CA CYS A 107 -5.62 -4.63 5.52
C CYS A 107 -5.41 -5.51 6.76
N VAL A 108 -5.71 -6.81 6.63
CA VAL A 108 -5.49 -7.81 7.67
C VAL A 108 -4.71 -8.97 7.06
N THR A 109 -3.68 -9.42 7.76
CA THR A 109 -2.87 -10.56 7.34
C THR A 109 -3.33 -11.82 8.07
N HIS A 110 -3.72 -12.86 7.34
CA HIS A 110 -4.26 -14.09 7.90
C HIS A 110 -3.38 -15.33 7.65
N ALA A 111 -2.26 -15.16 6.93
CA ALA A 111 -1.28 -16.22 6.69
C ALA A 111 0.13 -15.63 6.56
N PRO A 112 1.21 -16.42 6.75
CA PRO A 112 2.57 -15.95 6.74
C PRO A 112 2.98 -15.22 5.46
N VAL A 113 3.63 -14.06 5.64
CA VAL A 113 4.25 -13.27 4.57
C VAL A 113 5.77 -13.29 4.76
N THR A 114 6.51 -13.63 3.72
CA THR A 114 7.97 -13.73 3.73
C THR A 114 8.61 -12.84 2.67
N GLU A 115 9.87 -12.42 2.89
CA GLU A 115 10.64 -11.65 1.90
C GLU A 115 10.76 -12.39 0.56
N THR A 116 10.99 -13.70 0.59
CA THR A 116 11.08 -14.52 -0.63
C THR A 116 9.80 -14.45 -1.46
N TRP A 117 8.64 -14.52 -0.81
CA TRP A 117 7.36 -14.45 -1.50
C TRP A 117 7.12 -13.05 -2.08
N LEU A 118 7.45 -11.98 -1.34
CA LEU A 118 7.36 -10.60 -1.84
C LEU A 118 8.32 -10.36 -3.03
N ALA A 119 9.54 -10.91 -2.95
CA ALA A 119 10.51 -10.83 -4.04
C ALA A 119 10.00 -11.52 -5.31
N MET A 120 9.38 -12.70 -5.20
CA MET A 120 8.75 -13.38 -6.33
C MET A 120 7.62 -12.56 -6.96
N LEU A 121 6.81 -11.87 -6.15
CA LEU A 121 5.72 -11.02 -6.64
C LEU A 121 6.24 -9.79 -7.40
N LEU A 122 7.31 -9.18 -6.94
CA LEU A 122 7.91 -7.99 -7.57
C LEU A 122 8.74 -8.34 -8.79
N GLY A 123 9.46 -9.48 -8.75
CA GLY A 123 10.43 -9.84 -9.80
C GLY A 123 11.47 -8.75 -10.03
N ASP A 124 11.74 -8.44 -11.30
CA ASP A 124 12.69 -7.39 -11.70
C ASP A 124 12.08 -5.98 -11.76
N ALA A 125 10.78 -5.86 -11.46
CA ALA A 125 10.09 -4.57 -11.56
C ALA A 125 10.58 -3.58 -10.49
N ASP A 126 10.42 -2.29 -10.81
CA ASP A 126 10.73 -1.19 -9.90
C ASP A 126 9.52 -0.80 -9.04
N PHE A 127 8.32 -1.11 -9.56
CA PHE A 127 7.06 -0.84 -8.89
C PHE A 127 6.05 -2.00 -9.05
N GLY A 128 5.58 -2.53 -7.92
CA GLY A 128 4.51 -3.53 -7.86
C GLY A 128 3.19 -2.89 -7.42
N TYR A 129 2.10 -3.16 -8.13
CA TYR A 129 0.80 -2.57 -7.84
C TYR A 129 -0.37 -3.48 -8.24
N LEU A 130 -1.54 -3.24 -7.67
CA LEU A 130 -2.75 -4.01 -7.99
C LEU A 130 -3.45 -3.42 -9.22
N ARG A 131 -3.11 -3.96 -10.38
CA ARG A 131 -3.69 -3.56 -11.67
C ARG A 131 -5.18 -3.90 -11.74
N ARG A 132 -5.94 -3.05 -12.42
CA ARG A 132 -7.33 -3.30 -12.83
C ARG A 132 -7.49 -3.09 -14.32
N ALA A 133 -8.22 -3.99 -14.99
CA ALA A 133 -8.32 -3.98 -16.47
C ALA A 133 -8.95 -2.71 -17.05
N ARG A 134 -9.86 -2.06 -16.33
CA ARG A 134 -10.65 -0.92 -16.88
C ARG A 134 -10.75 0.27 -15.91
N LYS A 135 -9.88 0.34 -14.91
CA LYS A 135 -9.90 1.37 -13.88
C LYS A 135 -8.48 1.72 -13.46
N TYR A 136 -8.34 2.82 -12.70
CA TYR A 136 -7.14 3.07 -11.92
C TYR A 136 -6.84 1.91 -10.95
N PRO A 137 -5.58 1.72 -10.53
CA PRO A 137 -5.17 0.62 -9.67
C PRO A 137 -5.92 0.62 -8.32
N GLU A 138 -5.87 -0.49 -7.63
CA GLU A 138 -6.14 -0.53 -6.20
C GLU A 138 -4.83 -0.28 -5.46
N CYS A 139 -4.79 0.70 -4.57
CA CYS A 139 -3.58 1.12 -3.88
C CYS A 139 -3.54 0.71 -2.41
N GLY A 140 -4.27 -0.35 -2.02
CA GLY A 140 -4.21 -0.92 -0.67
C GLY A 140 -2.90 -1.64 -0.35
N PHE A 141 -2.16 -2.02 -1.39
CA PHE A 141 -0.86 -2.67 -1.31
C PHE A 141 0.01 -2.29 -2.50
N MET A 142 1.25 -1.89 -2.25
CA MET A 142 2.23 -1.54 -3.30
C MET A 142 3.64 -1.93 -2.86
N LEU A 143 4.50 -2.21 -3.82
CA LEU A 143 5.93 -2.47 -3.65
C LEU A 143 6.71 -1.40 -4.42
N ILE A 144 7.64 -0.71 -3.77
CA ILE A 144 8.44 0.36 -4.38
C ILE A 144 9.90 0.04 -4.13
N ARG A 145 10.67 -0.29 -5.19
CA ARG A 145 12.09 -0.54 -5.08
C ARG A 145 12.84 0.76 -4.75
N ARG A 146 13.78 0.71 -3.82
CA ARG A 146 14.62 1.87 -3.45
C ARG A 146 15.81 2.02 -4.42
N ASN A 147 15.48 2.30 -5.66
CA ASN A 147 16.42 2.67 -6.72
C ASN A 147 16.03 4.02 -7.33
N GLU A 148 16.72 4.44 -8.37
CA GLU A 148 16.47 5.71 -9.05
C GLU A 148 15.02 5.83 -9.54
N ALA A 149 14.47 4.79 -10.17
CA ALA A 149 13.10 4.78 -10.69
C ALA A 149 12.05 4.87 -9.57
N GLY A 150 12.26 4.14 -8.46
CA GLY A 150 11.38 4.25 -7.28
C GLY A 150 11.48 5.60 -6.58
N ALA A 151 12.69 6.17 -6.52
CA ALA A 151 12.89 7.52 -5.97
C ALA A 151 12.18 8.59 -6.83
N GLU A 152 12.26 8.47 -8.16
CA GLU A 152 11.56 9.36 -9.09
C GLU A 152 10.03 9.22 -8.97
N LEU A 153 9.52 7.99 -8.83
CA LEU A 153 8.09 7.75 -8.58
C LEU A 153 7.62 8.48 -7.32
N VAL A 154 8.34 8.31 -6.21
CA VAL A 154 7.96 8.92 -4.92
C VAL A 154 8.08 10.44 -4.99
N SER A 155 9.17 11.00 -5.52
CA SER A 155 9.37 12.45 -5.61
C SER A 155 8.34 13.11 -6.52
N THR A 156 8.04 12.53 -7.68
CA THR A 156 7.02 13.05 -8.61
C THR A 156 5.61 13.02 -7.99
N LEU A 157 5.29 11.95 -7.25
CA LEU A 157 4.03 11.85 -6.52
C LEU A 157 3.92 12.94 -5.44
N VAL A 158 4.98 13.19 -4.67
CA VAL A 158 5.04 14.26 -3.67
C VAL A 158 4.89 15.63 -4.33
N ASP A 159 5.56 15.87 -5.45
CA ASP A 159 5.52 17.13 -6.18
C ASP A 159 4.13 17.48 -6.72
N LEU A 160 3.31 16.49 -7.08
CA LEU A 160 1.90 16.73 -7.44
C LEU A 160 1.13 17.41 -6.29
N TYR A 161 1.34 16.96 -5.05
CA TYR A 161 0.67 17.51 -3.87
C TYR A 161 1.31 18.85 -3.44
N ARG A 162 2.64 18.90 -3.37
CA ARG A 162 3.39 20.09 -2.94
C ARG A 162 3.13 21.31 -3.83
N SER A 163 3.04 21.09 -5.15
CA SER A 163 2.83 22.15 -6.16
C SER A 163 1.36 22.39 -6.52
N ASP A 164 0.42 21.71 -5.88
CA ASP A 164 -1.01 21.75 -6.19
C ASP A 164 -1.41 21.26 -7.61
N ARG A 165 -0.46 20.73 -8.42
CA ARG A 165 -0.75 20.14 -9.74
C ARG A 165 -1.68 18.94 -9.68
N LEU A 166 -1.86 18.31 -8.51
CA LEU A 166 -2.87 17.30 -8.29
C LEU A 166 -4.27 17.75 -8.74
N PHE A 167 -4.58 19.04 -8.57
CA PHE A 167 -5.89 19.61 -8.91
C PHE A 167 -6.11 19.86 -10.42
N GLU A 168 -5.10 19.63 -11.23
CA GLU A 168 -5.20 19.60 -12.69
C GLU A 168 -5.66 18.21 -13.18
N LEU A 169 -5.60 17.18 -12.32
CA LEU A 169 -6.05 15.84 -12.63
C LEU A 169 -7.58 15.72 -12.53
N ALA A 170 -8.15 14.74 -13.23
CA ALA A 170 -9.59 14.50 -13.23
C ALA A 170 -10.14 14.01 -11.88
N GLU A 171 -9.34 13.34 -11.08
CA GLU A 171 -9.64 12.87 -9.73
C GLU A 171 -8.42 13.06 -8.83
N TRP A 172 -8.61 13.28 -7.50
CA TRP A 172 -7.54 13.70 -6.57
C TRP A 172 -7.23 12.66 -5.48
N HIS A 173 -7.67 11.43 -5.65
CA HIS A 173 -7.33 10.34 -4.73
C HIS A 173 -6.01 9.65 -5.14
N ASP A 174 -5.43 8.91 -4.21
CA ASP A 174 -4.14 8.23 -4.34
C ASP A 174 -4.02 7.36 -5.59
N SER A 175 -5.05 6.55 -5.88
CA SER A 175 -5.01 5.61 -6.99
C SER A 175 -4.96 6.32 -8.35
N TRP A 176 -5.62 7.48 -8.49
CA TRP A 176 -5.56 8.27 -9.72
C TRP A 176 -4.21 8.95 -9.86
N ALA A 177 -3.71 9.57 -8.78
CA ALA A 177 -2.41 10.23 -8.78
C ALA A 177 -1.27 9.23 -9.10
N ILE A 178 -1.27 8.07 -8.46
CA ILE A 178 -0.28 7.02 -8.70
C ILE A 178 -0.35 6.49 -10.14
N GLU A 179 -1.56 6.27 -10.69
CA GLU A 179 -1.72 5.84 -12.07
C GLU A 179 -1.18 6.87 -13.06
N HIS A 180 -1.43 8.15 -12.82
CA HIS A 180 -0.91 9.26 -13.63
C HIS A 180 0.62 9.27 -13.61
N VAL A 181 1.24 9.35 -12.42
CA VAL A 181 2.70 9.40 -12.27
C VAL A 181 3.37 8.15 -12.88
N ARG A 182 2.85 6.96 -12.58
CA ARG A 182 3.39 5.70 -13.10
C ARG A 182 3.43 5.67 -14.64
N ARG A 183 2.37 6.17 -15.30
CA ARG A 183 2.29 6.23 -16.77
C ARG A 183 3.24 7.24 -17.36
N ASP A 184 3.30 8.42 -16.77
CA ASP A 184 4.15 9.51 -17.26
C ASP A 184 5.64 9.14 -17.18
N LEU A 185 6.05 8.46 -16.11
CA LEU A 185 7.43 8.00 -15.95
C LEU A 185 7.77 6.76 -16.78
N GLY A 186 6.77 6.00 -17.24
CA GLY A 186 7.01 4.73 -17.94
C GLY A 186 7.77 3.71 -17.08
N ILE A 187 7.63 3.77 -15.75
CA ILE A 187 8.33 2.89 -14.80
C ILE A 187 8.02 1.42 -15.04
N ARG A 188 9.01 0.55 -14.90
CA ARG A 188 8.87 -0.89 -15.05
C ARG A 188 8.03 -1.47 -13.90
N CYS A 189 6.85 -2.00 -14.22
CA CYS A 189 5.85 -2.42 -13.25
C CYS A 189 5.60 -3.92 -13.25
N ALA A 190 5.31 -4.48 -12.06
CA ALA A 190 4.70 -5.79 -11.86
C ALA A 190 3.21 -5.65 -11.49
N SER A 191 2.34 -6.45 -12.12
CA SER A 191 0.95 -6.58 -11.68
C SER A 191 0.86 -7.59 -10.54
N LEU A 192 0.46 -7.11 -9.35
CA LEU A 192 0.23 -7.97 -8.17
C LEU A 192 -1.17 -8.62 -8.19
N SER A 193 -1.97 -8.33 -9.21
CA SER A 193 -3.35 -8.81 -9.30
C SER A 193 -3.46 -10.23 -9.88
N GLY A 194 -2.42 -10.72 -10.58
CA GLY A 194 -2.49 -12.00 -11.27
C GLY A 194 -3.68 -12.05 -12.24
N ASP A 195 -4.51 -13.07 -12.14
CA ASP A 195 -5.73 -13.26 -12.93
C ASP A 195 -6.96 -12.53 -12.39
N ALA A 196 -6.79 -11.70 -11.35
CA ALA A 196 -7.88 -10.99 -10.68
C ALA A 196 -8.09 -9.54 -11.15
N GLU A 197 -7.43 -9.10 -12.24
CA GLU A 197 -7.52 -7.73 -12.76
C GLU A 197 -8.95 -7.30 -13.12
N ASP A 198 -9.79 -8.21 -13.53
CA ASP A 198 -11.21 -7.99 -13.88
C ASP A 198 -12.15 -8.05 -12.67
N THR A 199 -11.64 -8.39 -11.49
CA THR A 199 -12.45 -8.48 -10.28
C THR A 199 -12.66 -7.11 -9.62
N GLY A 200 -13.73 -6.97 -8.82
CA GLY A 200 -13.95 -5.77 -8.01
C GLY A 200 -12.89 -5.55 -6.93
N HIS A 201 -12.18 -6.62 -6.53
CA HIS A 201 -11.20 -6.64 -5.45
C HIS A 201 -9.97 -7.46 -5.82
N PRO A 202 -9.02 -6.92 -6.59
CA PRO A 202 -7.83 -7.65 -7.01
C PRO A 202 -6.91 -8.05 -5.85
N LEU A 203 -6.87 -7.30 -4.73
CA LEU A 203 -6.07 -7.69 -3.56
C LEU A 203 -6.52 -9.05 -3.02
N VAL A 204 -7.81 -9.20 -2.71
CA VAL A 204 -8.32 -10.43 -2.05
C VAL A 204 -8.51 -11.59 -3.02
N ASN A 205 -8.57 -11.33 -4.32
CA ASN A 205 -8.80 -12.33 -5.37
C ASN A 205 -7.56 -12.71 -6.17
N GLY A 206 -6.49 -11.93 -6.05
CA GLY A 206 -5.19 -12.19 -6.66
C GLY A 206 -4.24 -12.93 -5.70
N PRO A 207 -2.94 -12.98 -6.06
CA PRO A 207 -1.92 -13.66 -5.25
C PRO A 207 -1.85 -13.18 -3.80
N LEU A 208 -2.06 -11.88 -3.54
CA LEU A 208 -2.06 -11.33 -2.19
C LEU A 208 -3.17 -11.90 -1.31
N GLY A 209 -4.29 -12.29 -1.88
CA GLY A 209 -5.42 -12.89 -1.16
C GLY A 209 -5.11 -14.23 -0.51
N ALA A 210 -3.99 -14.88 -0.84
CA ALA A 210 -3.50 -16.05 -0.12
C ALA A 210 -3.09 -15.71 1.34
N CYS A 211 -2.68 -14.47 1.59
CA CYS A 211 -2.18 -14.03 2.89
C CYS A 211 -2.93 -12.84 3.49
N LEU A 212 -3.59 -12.02 2.67
CA LEU A 212 -4.15 -10.74 3.08
C LEU A 212 -5.63 -10.60 2.72
N ASP A 213 -6.34 -9.87 3.58
CA ASP A 213 -7.65 -9.28 3.32
C ASP A 213 -7.57 -7.77 3.29
N HIS A 214 -8.48 -7.13 2.56
CA HIS A 214 -8.65 -5.70 2.55
C HIS A 214 -10.10 -5.35 2.97
N LEU A 215 -10.26 -4.85 4.19
CA LEU A 215 -11.54 -4.71 4.86
C LEU A 215 -12.28 -3.43 4.48
N LYS A 216 -12.74 -3.33 3.22
CA LYS A 216 -13.50 -2.17 2.76
C LYS A 216 -14.99 -2.24 3.15
N GLY A 217 -15.56 -1.10 3.53
CA GLY A 217 -16.99 -0.99 3.83
C GLY A 217 -17.46 -1.89 4.97
N LYS A 218 -18.51 -2.66 4.76
CA LYS A 218 -19.10 -3.55 5.78
C LYS A 218 -18.14 -4.64 6.30
N ARG A 219 -17.13 -5.04 5.53
CA ARG A 219 -16.10 -6.01 5.94
C ARG A 219 -15.28 -5.54 7.15
N LYS A 220 -15.17 -4.23 7.36
CA LYS A 220 -14.48 -3.67 8.55
C LYS A 220 -15.07 -4.21 9.86
N ALA A 221 -16.38 -4.28 9.95
CA ALA A 221 -17.06 -4.84 11.13
C ALA A 221 -16.92 -6.38 11.23
N GLU A 222 -16.82 -7.06 10.09
CA GLU A 222 -16.74 -8.53 10.03
C GLU A 222 -15.31 -9.05 10.24
N GLY A 223 -14.30 -8.20 10.05
CA GLY A 223 -12.88 -8.54 10.24
C GLY A 223 -12.30 -9.49 9.18
N ARG A 224 -13.04 -9.80 8.11
CA ARG A 224 -12.64 -10.68 7.02
C ARG A 224 -13.48 -10.43 5.76
N SER A 225 -13.02 -10.94 4.62
CA SER A 225 -13.80 -10.97 3.38
C SER A 225 -14.97 -11.94 3.49
N ARG A 226 -16.06 -11.65 2.79
CA ARG A 226 -17.21 -12.55 2.67
C ARG A 226 -16.96 -13.58 1.56
N GLU A 227 -17.60 -14.73 1.64
CA GLU A 227 -17.52 -15.74 0.57
C GLU A 227 -17.96 -15.17 -0.79
N SER A 228 -18.98 -14.31 -0.80
CA SER A 228 -19.46 -13.61 -2.01
C SER A 228 -18.47 -12.62 -2.64
N ASP A 229 -17.44 -12.20 -1.90
CA ASP A 229 -16.40 -11.29 -2.40
C ASP A 229 -15.25 -12.05 -3.08
N LEU A 230 -15.20 -13.37 -2.89
CA LEU A 230 -14.08 -14.21 -3.29
C LEU A 230 -14.37 -14.95 -4.61
N LYS A 231 -13.43 -14.84 -5.56
CA LYS A 231 -13.42 -15.61 -6.81
C LYS A 231 -13.08 -17.08 -6.54
N HIS A 232 -12.20 -17.32 -5.57
CA HIS A 232 -11.78 -18.66 -5.17
C HIS A 232 -12.12 -18.90 -3.71
N LYS A 233 -12.68 -20.08 -3.42
CA LYS A 233 -12.99 -20.49 -2.04
C LYS A 233 -11.71 -20.60 -1.23
N ARG A 234 -11.72 -20.00 -0.03
CA ARG A 234 -10.63 -20.19 0.95
C ARG A 234 -10.86 -21.43 1.76
N GLY A 235 -9.76 -22.02 2.26
CA GLY A 235 -9.81 -23.23 3.08
C GLY A 235 -10.51 -23.03 4.43
N GLU A 236 -10.89 -24.11 5.09
CA GLU A 236 -11.58 -24.10 6.39
C GLU A 236 -10.80 -23.33 7.48
N ALA A 237 -9.46 -23.38 7.45
CA ALA A 237 -8.61 -22.68 8.41
C ALA A 237 -8.87 -21.16 8.41
N TYR A 238 -9.10 -20.56 7.23
CA TYR A 238 -9.46 -19.15 7.10
C TYR A 238 -10.84 -18.86 7.72
N TRP A 239 -11.83 -19.72 7.48
CA TRP A 239 -13.20 -19.51 7.98
C TRP A 239 -13.33 -19.78 9.48
N ASN A 240 -12.55 -20.74 10.01
CA ASN A 240 -12.55 -21.15 11.41
C ASN A 240 -11.55 -20.34 12.26
N GLY A 241 -10.63 -19.61 11.62
CA GLY A 241 -9.76 -18.66 12.30
C GLY A 241 -10.60 -17.57 12.97
N LYS A 242 -10.26 -17.18 14.19
CA LYS A 242 -10.84 -15.98 14.80
C LYS A 242 -10.47 -14.82 13.91
N ALA A 243 -11.47 -14.01 13.53
CA ALA A 243 -11.20 -12.68 12.99
C ALA A 243 -10.25 -11.96 13.96
N VAL A 244 -9.07 -11.59 13.50
CA VAL A 244 -8.04 -10.92 14.31
C VAL A 244 -8.49 -9.50 14.63
#